data_75060bfdd66f4a5801ac85b460c29745
#
_entry.id   75060bfdd66f4a5801ac85b460c29745
#
_cell.length_a   1.000
_cell.length_b   1.000
_cell.length_c   1.000
_cell.angle_alpha   90.00
_cell.angle_beta   90.00
_cell.angle_gamma   90.00
#
_symmetry.space_group_name_H-M   'P 1'
#
loop_
_entity.id
_entity.type
_entity.pdbx_description
1 polymer ?
#
loop_
_entity_poly.entity_id
_entity_poly.type
_entity_poly.pdbx_seq_one_letter_code
_entity_poly.pdbx_strand_id
1 'polypeptide(L)'
;MSVPPDGDRTRGGDEPAAGSGLSRRSFLGYLGVGVAGAAVGAGATAAVGAAADGDGGDDVGAAVVAFHGAHQSGIETPPPAQAEFVAFDLPPDASTATVASLLRDWTSLAAALSEGASHELDPVPTLAGEPASLTVTFGFGPRLFDVIGKTGLRPPGVADYPPFQHDELQEEWSGGDLLAQVCAEDSVSVTHASEALISAAAGRAALRWRQAGFGRTVGVAEGQTGRNLMGNKDGTGNDEPGTAAWDQTVWASAGPGVPDWYVGGTTLVVRRIRMDLEPWYAASLRTKERTIGRELESGAPLGTDDEFADVPLQAQQPDGSLQIPSSAHVRLAHPDSNSGARMFRRGWNYSDADGAGLIFVAINADSTTGFLPVQSRIAAGDDLNHFTTAIGSAAFAVPPGVAPGQYVGQTLLEA
;
A
#
# COMPACT_ATOMS: atom_id res chain seq x y z
N MET A 1 -52.82 -34.46 -31.03
CA MET A 1 -53.69 -35.28 -30.21
C MET A 1 -53.25 -35.19 -28.79
N SER A 2 -53.94 -34.42 -28.09
CA SER A 2 -54.70 -34.47 -26.86
C SER A 2 -53.92 -34.24 -25.60
N VAL A 3 -54.11 -33.08 -25.03
CA VAL A 3 -54.11 -32.69 -23.61
C VAL A 3 -55.55 -33.00 -23.07
N PRO A 4 -55.90 -33.04 -21.79
CA PRO A 4 -55.33 -32.93 -20.45
C PRO A 4 -55.96 -33.98 -19.46
N PRO A 5 -56.21 -33.72 -18.13
CA PRO A 5 -56.16 -32.57 -17.26
C PRO A 5 -55.70 -32.80 -15.78
N ASP A 6 -55.47 -31.67 -15.08
CA ASP A 6 -55.70 -31.28 -13.68
C ASP A 6 -55.89 -32.29 -12.51
N GLY A 7 -55.28 -31.94 -11.38
CA GLY A 7 -55.57 -32.49 -10.06
C GLY A 7 -54.91 -31.71 -8.93
N ASP A 8 -55.61 -30.69 -8.45
CA ASP A 8 -55.50 -29.90 -7.25
C ASP A 8 -55.37 -30.73 -5.96
N ARG A 9 -54.49 -30.28 -4.97
CA ARG A 9 -54.81 -30.10 -3.53
C ARG A 9 -53.61 -29.83 -2.60
N THR A 10 -53.54 -28.61 -2.15
CA THR A 10 -53.54 -28.11 -0.73
C THR A 10 -52.49 -28.58 0.29
N ARG A 11 -51.84 -27.56 0.85
CA ARG A 11 -51.49 -27.27 2.24
C ARG A 11 -50.34 -28.01 2.95
N GLY A 12 -49.43 -27.19 3.50
CA GLY A 12 -48.59 -27.48 4.63
C GLY A 12 -47.39 -26.52 4.65
N GLY A 13 -47.50 -25.46 5.46
CA GLY A 13 -46.40 -24.54 5.68
C GLY A 13 -45.37 -25.11 6.64
N ASP A 14 -44.14 -24.73 6.48
CA ASP A 14 -43.15 -24.60 7.55
C ASP A 14 -42.11 -23.57 7.09
N GLU A 15 -42.06 -22.47 7.81
CA GLU A 15 -40.97 -21.47 7.75
C GLU A 15 -39.69 -22.06 8.36
N PRO A 16 -38.52 -21.88 7.75
CA PRO A 16 -37.28 -21.97 8.50
C PRO A 16 -36.83 -20.59 8.97
N ALA A 17 -36.42 -20.56 10.24
CA ALA A 17 -35.97 -19.45 11.04
C ALA A 17 -34.89 -18.58 10.38
N ALA A 18 -35.03 -17.26 10.61
CA ALA A 18 -34.05 -16.24 10.30
C ALA A 18 -32.71 -16.50 10.99
N GLY A 19 -31.66 -16.71 10.21
CA GLY A 19 -30.28 -16.61 10.66
C GLY A 19 -29.91 -15.14 10.87
N SER A 20 -29.55 -14.79 12.10
CA SER A 20 -29.10 -13.46 12.50
C SER A 20 -27.72 -13.14 11.86
N GLY A 21 -27.71 -12.44 10.75
CA GLY A 21 -26.52 -11.81 10.23
C GLY A 21 -26.14 -10.61 11.12
N LEU A 22 -24.92 -10.60 11.63
CA LEU A 22 -24.35 -9.46 12.34
C LEU A 22 -24.23 -8.28 11.36
N SER A 23 -24.84 -7.17 11.71
CA SER A 23 -24.84 -5.93 10.95
C SER A 23 -23.52 -5.18 11.15
N ARG A 24 -23.05 -4.47 10.11
CA ARG A 24 -21.89 -3.55 10.13
C ARG A 24 -21.84 -2.55 11.29
N ARG A 25 -22.95 -2.39 12.02
CA ARG A 25 -23.08 -1.56 13.22
C ARG A 25 -22.31 -2.08 14.45
N SER A 26 -21.91 -3.34 14.47
CA SER A 26 -21.26 -3.91 15.67
C SER A 26 -19.76 -3.59 15.79
N PHE A 27 -19.09 -3.22 14.69
CA PHE A 27 -17.66 -2.92 14.72
C PHE A 27 -17.33 -1.54 15.32
N LEU A 28 -18.16 -0.53 15.10
CA LEU A 28 -17.98 0.80 15.69
C LEU A 28 -18.20 0.86 17.21
N GLY A 29 -18.78 -0.19 17.79
CA GLY A 29 -19.03 -0.30 19.24
C GLY A 29 -17.82 -0.75 20.08
N TYR A 30 -16.78 -1.31 19.48
CA TYR A 30 -15.62 -1.87 20.21
C TYR A 30 -14.46 -0.89 20.43
N LEU A 31 -14.47 0.28 19.79
CA LEU A 31 -13.45 1.32 20.00
C LEU A 31 -13.73 2.23 21.23
N GLY A 32 -14.76 1.95 21.99
CA GLY A 32 -15.26 2.80 23.09
C GLY A 32 -14.96 2.37 24.52
N VAL A 33 -14.21 1.29 24.82
CA VAL A 33 -13.99 0.85 26.22
C VAL A 33 -12.53 0.52 26.46
N GLY A 34 -11.77 1.47 26.97
CA GLY A 34 -10.52 1.15 27.64
C GLY A 34 -9.45 2.24 27.64
N VAL A 35 -9.69 3.41 28.24
CA VAL A 35 -8.61 4.17 28.90
C VAL A 35 -9.20 4.93 30.10
N ALA A 36 -9.00 4.41 31.26
CA ALA A 36 -8.99 5.20 32.49
C ALA A 36 -7.60 5.10 33.12
N GLY A 37 -6.82 6.18 33.05
CA GLY A 37 -5.51 6.23 33.70
C GLY A 37 -4.71 7.48 33.36
N ALA A 38 -4.97 8.58 34.07
CA ALA A 38 -4.09 9.67 34.51
C ALA A 38 -3.22 10.46 33.50
N ALA A 39 -3.74 11.61 33.12
CA ALA A 39 -3.30 13.00 33.41
C ALA A 39 -2.00 13.57 32.83
N VAL A 40 -2.20 14.73 32.18
CA VAL A 40 -1.39 15.95 32.00
C VAL A 40 -0.62 16.05 30.68
N GLY A 41 -1.18 16.85 29.78
CA GLY A 41 -0.51 17.42 28.61
C GLY A 41 -1.51 17.95 27.57
N ALA A 42 -1.67 19.26 27.51
CA ALA A 42 -2.73 19.94 26.76
C ALA A 42 -2.66 19.76 25.24
N GLY A 43 -3.84 19.59 24.63
CA GLY A 43 -4.24 20.26 23.40
C GLY A 43 -4.15 19.48 22.11
N ALA A 44 -5.23 18.86 21.74
CA ALA A 44 -5.92 18.89 20.45
C ALA A 44 -6.78 17.63 20.30
N THR A 45 -8.01 17.68 20.76
CA THR A 45 -9.02 16.68 20.41
C THR A 45 -9.46 16.91 18.97
N ALA A 46 -9.02 16.03 18.06
CA ALA A 46 -9.66 15.93 16.76
C ALA A 46 -11.12 15.52 16.97
N ALA A 47 -12.04 16.37 16.54
CA ALA A 47 -13.48 16.10 16.55
C ALA A 47 -13.77 15.00 15.52
N VAL A 48 -14.06 13.80 16.01
CA VAL A 48 -14.77 12.80 15.21
C VAL A 48 -16.20 13.29 15.07
N GLY A 49 -16.55 13.74 13.85
CA GLY A 49 -17.88 14.21 13.51
C GLY A 49 -18.93 13.13 13.79
N ALA A 50 -19.96 13.53 14.52
CA ALA A 50 -21.12 12.69 14.81
C ALA A 50 -21.82 12.29 13.51
N ALA A 51 -21.91 10.99 13.27
CA ALA A 51 -22.71 10.43 12.19
C ALA A 51 -24.18 10.77 12.41
N ALA A 52 -24.77 11.46 11.44
CA ALA A 52 -26.23 11.62 11.36
C ALA A 52 -26.87 10.27 11.00
N ASP A 53 -27.94 9.93 11.70
CA ASP A 53 -28.79 8.78 11.37
C ASP A 53 -29.43 8.99 9.99
N GLY A 54 -29.00 8.23 8.99
CA GLY A 54 -29.59 8.13 7.67
C GLY A 54 -29.48 6.72 7.15
N ASP A 55 -30.64 6.13 6.84
CA ASP A 55 -30.78 4.85 6.14
C ASP A 55 -30.32 5.05 4.68
N GLY A 56 -29.04 4.76 4.42
CA GLY A 56 -28.44 4.83 3.10
C GLY A 56 -27.15 4.02 3.12
N GLY A 57 -26.92 3.19 2.13
CA GLY A 57 -25.61 2.57 1.92
C GLY A 57 -24.54 3.66 1.91
N ASP A 58 -23.46 3.44 2.65
CA ASP A 58 -22.35 4.37 2.75
C ASP A 58 -21.95 4.78 1.33
N ASP A 59 -22.07 6.09 1.02
CA ASP A 59 -21.68 6.62 -0.28
C ASP A 59 -20.15 6.65 -0.35
N VAL A 60 -19.59 5.60 -0.93
CA VAL A 60 -18.14 5.42 -1.08
C VAL A 60 -17.52 6.62 -1.81
N GLY A 61 -18.26 7.22 -2.74
CA GLY A 61 -17.80 8.39 -3.50
C GLY A 61 -17.52 9.61 -2.63
N ALA A 62 -18.32 9.80 -1.56
CA ALA A 62 -18.19 10.95 -0.66
C ALA A 62 -17.26 10.72 0.54
N ALA A 63 -16.66 9.52 0.67
CA ALA A 63 -15.79 9.20 1.80
C ALA A 63 -14.49 10.02 1.76
N VAL A 64 -14.14 10.64 2.89
CA VAL A 64 -12.99 11.55 3.06
C VAL A 64 -11.94 10.91 3.97
N VAL A 65 -10.66 10.99 3.55
CA VAL A 65 -9.49 10.73 4.40
C VAL A 65 -8.76 12.04 4.63
N ALA A 66 -8.54 12.41 5.89
CA ALA A 66 -7.84 13.65 6.22
C ALA A 66 -6.40 13.64 5.64
N PHE A 67 -6.06 14.70 4.92
CA PHE A 67 -4.69 14.89 4.38
C PHE A 67 -3.68 15.26 5.48
N HIS A 68 -4.09 16.16 6.39
CA HIS A 68 -3.24 16.66 7.47
C HIS A 68 -3.19 15.70 8.65
N GLY A 69 -1.99 15.49 9.22
CA GLY A 69 -1.80 14.59 10.36
C GLY A 69 -0.34 14.50 10.81
N ALA A 70 -0.05 13.64 11.77
CA ALA A 70 1.32 13.34 12.20
C ALA A 70 2.12 12.61 11.11
N HIS A 71 1.44 11.76 10.37
CA HIS A 71 1.98 11.02 9.23
C HIS A 71 1.19 11.38 7.97
N GLN A 72 1.79 11.20 6.80
CA GLN A 72 1.07 11.39 5.55
C GLN A 72 -0.01 10.30 5.37
N SER A 73 -1.19 10.69 4.90
CA SER A 73 -2.24 9.75 4.49
C SER A 73 -1.73 8.82 3.38
N GLY A 74 -2.33 7.62 3.26
CA GLY A 74 -1.89 6.62 2.28
C GLY A 74 -0.81 5.65 2.77
N ILE A 75 -0.27 5.82 3.99
CA ILE A 75 0.67 4.90 4.63
C ILE A 75 -0.05 3.96 5.61
N GLU A 76 -0.76 4.50 6.59
CA GLU A 76 -1.49 3.74 7.62
C GLU A 76 -2.91 3.37 7.18
N THR A 77 -3.53 4.22 6.37
CA THR A 77 -4.90 4.02 5.87
C THR A 77 -5.04 2.67 5.16
N PRO A 78 -6.18 1.97 5.28
CA PRO A 78 -6.42 0.75 4.51
C PRO A 78 -6.15 0.96 3.02
N PRO A 79 -5.58 -0.03 2.30
CA PRO A 79 -5.28 0.12 0.88
C PRO A 79 -6.59 0.19 0.08
N PRO A 80 -6.85 1.30 -0.64
CA PRO A 80 -8.04 1.41 -1.49
C PRO A 80 -7.92 0.57 -2.77
N ALA A 81 -9.05 0.47 -3.50
CA ALA A 81 -9.15 -0.33 -4.72
C ALA A 81 -8.19 0.10 -5.82
N GLN A 82 -7.95 1.39 -5.95
CA GLN A 82 -7.22 1.97 -7.05
C GLN A 82 -5.99 2.70 -6.52
N ALA A 83 -4.91 2.65 -7.28
CA ALA A 83 -3.70 3.42 -7.00
C ALA A 83 -3.07 3.90 -8.30
N GLU A 84 -2.38 5.03 -8.24
CA GLU A 84 -1.44 5.44 -9.26
C GLU A 84 -0.18 5.98 -8.62
N PHE A 85 0.96 5.51 -9.09
CA PHE A 85 2.28 5.98 -8.69
C PHE A 85 2.81 6.86 -9.81
N VAL A 86 3.14 8.10 -9.49
CA VAL A 86 3.61 9.10 -10.45
C VAL A 86 4.95 9.63 -9.98
N ALA A 87 6.01 9.33 -10.72
CA ALA A 87 7.36 9.79 -10.41
C ALA A 87 7.78 10.93 -11.36
N PHE A 88 8.58 11.83 -10.83
CA PHE A 88 9.03 13.03 -11.54
C PHE A 88 10.54 13.21 -11.40
N ASP A 89 11.15 13.76 -12.45
CA ASP A 89 12.52 14.26 -12.43
C ASP A 89 12.55 15.78 -12.32
N LEU A 90 13.41 16.27 -11.46
CA LEU A 90 13.73 17.69 -11.35
C LEU A 90 14.75 18.11 -12.41
N PRO A 91 14.65 19.33 -12.96
CA PRO A 91 15.75 19.92 -13.71
C PRO A 91 17.06 19.89 -12.91
N PRO A 92 18.23 19.67 -13.56
CA PRO A 92 19.50 19.60 -12.84
C PRO A 92 19.87 20.88 -12.07
N ASP A 93 19.31 22.00 -12.47
CA ASP A 93 19.50 23.34 -11.90
C ASP A 93 18.31 23.79 -11.04
N ALA A 94 17.41 22.87 -10.67
CA ALA A 94 16.28 23.20 -9.80
C ALA A 94 16.75 23.70 -8.45
N SER A 95 16.30 24.89 -8.06
CA SER A 95 16.61 25.45 -6.75
C SER A 95 15.75 24.86 -5.65
N THR A 96 16.23 24.91 -4.40
CA THR A 96 15.42 24.58 -3.21
C THR A 96 14.11 25.39 -3.19
N ALA A 97 14.15 26.66 -3.61
CA ALA A 97 12.95 27.51 -3.69
C ALA A 97 11.93 27.03 -4.73
N THR A 98 12.40 26.53 -5.88
CA THR A 98 11.54 25.92 -6.92
C THR A 98 10.84 24.67 -6.39
N VAL A 99 11.60 23.79 -5.72
CA VAL A 99 11.04 22.57 -5.12
C VAL A 99 10.06 22.91 -4.00
N ALA A 100 10.39 23.88 -3.14
CA ALA A 100 9.48 24.33 -2.08
C ALA A 100 8.19 24.93 -2.62
N SER A 101 8.25 25.68 -3.72
CA SER A 101 7.06 26.21 -4.39
C SER A 101 6.19 25.10 -4.94
N LEU A 102 6.78 24.11 -5.61
CA LEU A 102 6.05 22.94 -6.13
C LEU A 102 5.35 22.17 -5.02
N LEU A 103 6.06 21.88 -3.92
CA LEU A 103 5.51 21.11 -2.81
C LEU A 103 4.43 21.87 -2.02
N ARG A 104 4.47 23.22 -1.96
CA ARG A 104 3.37 24.03 -1.42
C ARG A 104 2.11 23.87 -2.26
N ASP A 105 2.26 24.00 -3.58
CA ASP A 105 1.14 23.86 -4.53
C ASP A 105 0.56 22.45 -4.47
N TRP A 106 1.40 21.41 -4.49
CA TRP A 106 0.97 20.02 -4.39
C TRP A 106 0.28 19.72 -3.05
N THR A 107 0.82 20.23 -1.93
CA THR A 107 0.22 20.05 -0.61
C THR A 107 -1.17 20.67 -0.54
N SER A 108 -1.30 21.92 -1.02
CA SER A 108 -2.58 22.63 -1.03
C SER A 108 -3.61 21.95 -1.94
N LEU A 109 -3.19 21.55 -3.13
CA LEU A 109 -4.03 20.84 -4.09
C LEU A 109 -4.48 19.48 -3.54
N ALA A 110 -3.54 18.66 -3.05
CA ALA A 110 -3.86 17.34 -2.51
C ALA A 110 -4.78 17.42 -1.29
N ALA A 111 -4.57 18.38 -0.39
CA ALA A 111 -5.45 18.60 0.75
C ALA A 111 -6.88 18.93 0.32
N ALA A 112 -7.04 19.84 -0.66
CA ALA A 112 -8.36 20.20 -1.18
C ALA A 112 -9.06 19.00 -1.84
N LEU A 113 -8.36 18.27 -2.72
CA LEU A 113 -8.94 17.12 -3.42
C LEU A 113 -9.32 15.98 -2.47
N SER A 114 -8.51 15.72 -1.43
CA SER A 114 -8.82 14.70 -0.43
C SER A 114 -10.07 15.03 0.40
N GLU A 115 -10.42 16.31 0.52
CA GLU A 115 -11.63 16.79 1.20
C GLU A 115 -12.84 16.97 0.25
N GLY A 116 -12.69 16.60 -1.03
CA GLY A 116 -13.74 16.80 -2.03
C GLY A 116 -13.96 18.27 -2.43
N ALA A 117 -12.95 19.10 -2.20
CA ALA A 117 -13.00 20.53 -2.49
C ALA A 117 -12.26 20.88 -3.80
N SER A 118 -12.79 21.85 -4.55
CA SER A 118 -12.10 22.38 -5.71
C SER A 118 -10.89 23.24 -5.31
N HIS A 119 -9.89 23.30 -6.19
CA HIS A 119 -8.67 24.09 -6.01
C HIS A 119 -8.35 24.88 -7.28
N GLU A 120 -7.69 26.03 -7.16
CA GLU A 120 -7.36 26.88 -8.32
C GLU A 120 -6.40 26.23 -9.32
N LEU A 121 -5.56 25.27 -8.86
CA LEU A 121 -4.66 24.49 -9.70
C LEU A 121 -5.31 23.22 -10.28
N ASP A 122 -6.57 22.95 -9.92
CA ASP A 122 -7.30 21.81 -10.45
C ASP A 122 -7.80 22.11 -11.88
N PRO A 123 -7.34 21.38 -12.90
CA PRO A 123 -7.76 21.63 -14.28
C PRO A 123 -9.23 21.24 -14.55
N VAL A 124 -9.86 20.42 -13.70
CA VAL A 124 -11.23 19.92 -13.86
C VAL A 124 -11.98 19.94 -12.52
N PRO A 125 -12.26 21.11 -11.93
CA PRO A 125 -12.83 21.23 -10.58
C PRO A 125 -14.18 20.54 -10.38
N THR A 126 -14.88 20.20 -11.44
CA THR A 126 -16.16 19.47 -11.39
C THR A 126 -16.01 18.00 -10.95
N LEU A 127 -14.80 17.45 -10.97
CA LEU A 127 -14.51 16.09 -10.52
C LEU A 127 -14.09 16.02 -9.04
N ALA A 128 -13.85 17.17 -8.39
CA ALA A 128 -13.34 17.18 -7.01
C ALA A 128 -14.35 16.74 -5.96
N GLY A 129 -15.67 16.82 -6.24
CA GLY A 129 -16.74 16.60 -5.25
C GLY A 129 -16.90 15.17 -4.72
N GLU A 130 -16.24 14.19 -5.32
CA GLU A 130 -16.32 12.77 -4.95
C GLU A 130 -14.91 12.20 -4.70
N PRO A 131 -14.31 12.44 -3.51
CA PRO A 131 -12.93 12.06 -3.22
C PRO A 131 -12.73 10.54 -3.10
N ALA A 132 -13.77 9.77 -2.80
CA ALA A 132 -13.73 8.31 -2.70
C ALA A 132 -12.57 7.78 -1.84
N SER A 133 -12.40 8.33 -0.64
CA SER A 133 -11.27 8.04 0.27
C SER A 133 -9.91 8.38 -0.33
N LEU A 134 -9.81 9.43 -1.15
CA LEU A 134 -8.57 9.86 -1.80
C LEU A 134 -7.47 10.14 -0.78
N THR A 135 -6.32 9.54 -1.01
CA THR A 135 -5.08 9.83 -0.30
C THR A 135 -3.97 10.17 -1.29
N VAL A 136 -3.15 11.15 -0.93
CA VAL A 136 -1.95 11.51 -1.70
C VAL A 136 -0.76 11.50 -0.74
N THR A 137 0.25 10.68 -1.07
CA THR A 137 1.49 10.56 -0.31
C THR A 137 2.65 11.04 -1.17
N PHE A 138 3.45 11.98 -0.69
CA PHE A 138 4.62 12.47 -1.40
C PHE A 138 5.90 11.82 -0.89
N GLY A 139 6.78 11.45 -1.81
CA GLY A 139 8.07 10.84 -1.51
C GLY A 139 9.22 11.57 -2.22
N PHE A 140 10.41 11.51 -1.63
CA PHE A 140 11.64 12.17 -2.07
C PHE A 140 12.69 11.13 -2.45
N GLY A 141 13.05 11.07 -3.71
CA GLY A 141 14.07 10.16 -4.22
C GLY A 141 15.50 10.61 -3.89
N PRO A 142 16.48 9.74 -4.06
CA PRO A 142 17.85 10.01 -3.64
C PRO A 142 18.47 11.22 -4.35
N ARG A 143 18.21 11.44 -5.65
CA ARG A 143 18.79 12.55 -6.42
C ARG A 143 18.22 13.91 -6.02
N LEU A 144 17.02 13.99 -5.44
CA LEU A 144 16.49 15.25 -4.89
C LEU A 144 17.51 15.92 -3.96
N PHE A 145 18.13 15.15 -3.04
CA PHE A 145 19.07 15.68 -2.04
C PHE A 145 20.32 16.25 -2.67
N ASP A 146 20.77 15.70 -3.79
CA ASP A 146 21.90 16.22 -4.56
C ASP A 146 21.51 17.51 -5.29
N VAL A 147 20.34 17.53 -5.94
CA VAL A 147 19.82 18.71 -6.67
C VAL A 147 19.63 19.92 -5.75
N ILE A 148 19.12 19.73 -4.54
CA ILE A 148 18.91 20.83 -3.59
C ILE A 148 20.15 21.13 -2.71
N GLY A 149 21.28 20.44 -2.93
CA GLY A 149 22.50 20.64 -2.17
C GLY A 149 22.47 20.17 -0.72
N LYS A 150 21.59 19.22 -0.38
CA LYS A 150 21.36 18.70 0.99
C LYS A 150 21.66 17.19 1.11
N THR A 151 22.65 16.69 0.39
CA THR A 151 23.06 15.28 0.37
C THR A 151 23.27 14.68 1.78
N GLY A 152 23.81 15.47 2.71
CA GLY A 152 24.01 15.06 4.11
C GLY A 152 22.72 14.87 4.92
N LEU A 153 21.56 15.30 4.41
CA LEU A 153 20.26 15.13 5.03
C LEU A 153 19.45 13.96 4.42
N ARG A 154 20.03 13.21 3.50
CA ARG A 154 19.36 12.02 2.93
C ARG A 154 19.28 10.91 3.98
N PRO A 155 18.08 10.37 4.28
CA PRO A 155 17.92 9.30 5.25
C PRO A 155 18.64 8.02 4.84
N PRO A 156 19.06 7.18 5.80
CA PRO A 156 19.53 5.82 5.52
C PRO A 156 18.50 5.03 4.68
N GLY A 157 19.00 4.22 3.75
CA GLY A 157 18.13 3.38 2.94
C GLY A 157 17.44 4.05 1.75
N VAL A 158 17.47 5.36 1.64
CA VAL A 158 16.97 6.07 0.46
C VAL A 158 18.08 6.15 -0.58
N ALA A 159 18.11 5.15 -1.46
CA ALA A 159 19.14 5.01 -2.49
C ALA A 159 18.60 4.31 -3.74
N ASP A 160 19.24 4.49 -4.86
CA ASP A 160 19.04 3.65 -6.05
C ASP A 160 19.73 2.32 -5.78
N TYR A 161 18.94 1.27 -5.52
CA TYR A 161 19.48 -0.06 -5.30
C TYR A 161 19.99 -0.65 -6.62
N PRO A 162 21.16 -1.32 -6.59
CA PRO A 162 21.62 -2.06 -7.74
C PRO A 162 20.62 -3.20 -8.05
N PRO A 163 20.56 -3.66 -9.31
CA PRO A 163 19.73 -4.81 -9.65
C PRO A 163 20.08 -6.01 -8.77
N PHE A 164 19.05 -6.65 -8.22
CA PHE A 164 19.20 -7.95 -7.56
C PHE A 164 19.29 -9.06 -8.63
N GLN A 165 19.72 -10.26 -8.21
CA GLN A 165 19.65 -11.41 -9.08
C GLN A 165 18.20 -11.60 -9.59
N HIS A 166 18.03 -11.90 -10.86
CA HIS A 166 16.74 -12.01 -11.58
C HIS A 166 15.99 -10.71 -11.83
N ASP A 167 16.54 -9.55 -11.48
CA ASP A 167 15.99 -8.27 -11.91
C ASP A 167 16.33 -8.00 -13.39
N GLU A 168 15.36 -7.44 -14.11
CA GLU A 168 15.49 -6.90 -15.47
C GLU A 168 15.06 -5.43 -15.47
N LEU A 169 15.67 -4.63 -14.58
CA LEU A 169 15.26 -3.24 -14.36
C LEU A 169 15.41 -2.41 -15.64
N GLN A 170 14.34 -1.72 -15.98
CA GLN A 170 14.25 -0.76 -17.08
C GLN A 170 14.35 0.64 -16.51
N GLU A 171 15.15 1.50 -17.14
CA GLU A 171 15.37 2.87 -16.69
C GLU A 171 14.06 3.67 -16.69
N GLU A 172 13.20 3.45 -17.65
CA GLU A 172 11.89 4.08 -17.81
C GLU A 172 10.90 3.76 -16.69
N TRP A 173 11.14 2.69 -15.89
CA TRP A 173 10.30 2.29 -14.76
C TRP A 173 11.03 2.41 -13.42
N SER A 174 12.16 3.10 -13.38
CA SER A 174 13.04 3.12 -12.20
C SER A 174 13.41 4.53 -11.78
N GLY A 175 13.66 4.72 -10.47
CA GLY A 175 14.10 5.98 -9.90
C GLY A 175 13.04 7.08 -9.93
N GLY A 176 13.49 8.32 -9.84
CA GLY A 176 12.68 9.54 -9.78
C GLY A 176 13.12 10.41 -8.60
N ASP A 177 12.98 11.73 -8.73
CA ASP A 177 13.34 12.68 -7.66
C ASP A 177 12.20 12.95 -6.70
N LEU A 178 10.97 12.94 -7.22
CA LEU A 178 9.74 13.09 -6.48
C LEU A 178 8.78 11.97 -6.84
N LEU A 179 7.96 11.56 -5.88
CA LEU A 179 6.87 10.60 -6.05
C LEU A 179 5.57 11.22 -5.54
N ALA A 180 4.48 10.99 -6.26
CA ALA A 180 3.13 11.06 -5.74
C ALA A 180 2.51 9.65 -5.80
N GLN A 181 2.17 9.07 -4.64
CA GLN A 181 1.33 7.89 -4.53
C GLN A 181 -0.10 8.39 -4.33
N VAL A 182 -0.96 8.16 -5.31
CA VAL A 182 -2.37 8.57 -5.32
C VAL A 182 -3.24 7.34 -5.23
N CYS A 183 -4.09 7.26 -4.21
CA CYS A 183 -4.94 6.09 -4.01
C CYS A 183 -6.37 6.53 -3.66
N ALA A 184 -7.38 5.82 -4.18
CA ALA A 184 -8.80 6.02 -3.87
C ALA A 184 -9.60 4.74 -4.14
N GLU A 185 -10.86 4.70 -3.71
CA GLU A 185 -11.77 3.60 -4.04
C GLU A 185 -12.28 3.67 -5.49
N ASP A 186 -12.10 4.79 -6.17
CA ASP A 186 -12.55 5.03 -7.53
C ASP A 186 -11.41 5.46 -8.47
N SER A 187 -11.42 4.93 -9.70
CA SER A 187 -10.40 5.21 -10.70
C SER A 187 -10.49 6.62 -11.31
N VAL A 188 -11.68 7.24 -11.32
CA VAL A 188 -11.83 8.61 -11.80
C VAL A 188 -11.15 9.57 -10.84
N SER A 189 -11.37 9.40 -9.53
CA SER A 189 -10.73 10.21 -8.47
C SER A 189 -9.20 10.08 -8.50
N VAL A 190 -8.66 8.85 -8.65
CA VAL A 190 -7.21 8.62 -8.79
C VAL A 190 -6.65 9.30 -10.02
N THR A 191 -7.28 9.10 -11.18
CA THR A 191 -6.81 9.69 -12.45
C THR A 191 -6.88 11.20 -12.40
N HIS A 192 -7.97 11.77 -11.90
CA HIS A 192 -8.17 13.21 -11.76
C HIS A 192 -7.07 13.84 -10.88
N ALA A 193 -6.87 13.30 -9.67
CA ALA A 193 -5.85 13.83 -8.77
C ALA A 193 -4.44 13.70 -9.35
N SER A 194 -4.11 12.59 -10.01
CA SER A 194 -2.83 12.39 -10.69
C SER A 194 -2.60 13.42 -11.80
N GLU A 195 -3.57 13.64 -12.68
CA GLU A 195 -3.49 14.63 -13.75
C GLU A 195 -3.39 16.07 -13.21
N ALA A 196 -4.09 16.38 -12.12
CA ALA A 196 -4.00 17.69 -11.47
C ALA A 196 -2.59 17.94 -10.91
N LEU A 197 -1.97 16.95 -10.27
CA LEU A 197 -0.59 17.02 -9.77
C LEU A 197 0.43 17.13 -10.90
N ILE A 198 0.25 16.36 -12.00
CA ILE A 198 1.10 16.45 -13.20
C ILE A 198 1.00 17.84 -13.83
N SER A 199 -0.21 18.37 -13.97
CA SER A 199 -0.43 19.72 -14.49
C SER A 199 0.24 20.78 -13.62
N ALA A 200 0.09 20.68 -12.30
CA ALA A 200 0.72 21.61 -11.35
C ALA A 200 2.26 21.51 -11.35
N ALA A 201 2.85 20.38 -11.76
CA ALA A 201 4.30 20.23 -11.88
C ALA A 201 4.90 20.91 -13.12
N ALA A 202 4.08 21.30 -14.09
CA ALA A 202 4.54 21.80 -15.38
C ALA A 202 5.57 22.95 -15.24
N GLY A 203 6.70 22.81 -15.95
CA GLY A 203 7.81 23.78 -15.92
C GLY A 203 8.72 23.70 -14.67
N ARG A 204 8.41 22.85 -13.67
CA ARG A 204 9.18 22.68 -12.44
C ARG A 204 9.71 21.26 -12.25
N ALA A 205 8.98 20.24 -12.74
CA ALA A 205 9.39 18.85 -12.78
C ALA A 205 8.82 18.19 -14.03
N ALA A 206 9.52 17.19 -14.54
CA ALA A 206 9.10 16.40 -15.70
C ALA A 206 8.58 15.04 -15.23
N LEU A 207 7.48 14.57 -15.82
CA LEU A 207 7.00 13.22 -15.60
C LEU A 207 8.08 12.23 -16.05
N ARG A 208 8.50 11.34 -15.14
CA ARG A 208 9.45 10.26 -15.41
C ARG A 208 8.72 8.97 -15.79
N TRP A 209 7.89 8.49 -14.88
CA TRP A 209 7.01 7.35 -15.12
C TRP A 209 5.72 7.47 -14.31
N ARG A 210 4.72 6.75 -14.76
CA ARG A 210 3.46 6.56 -14.03
C ARG A 210 2.98 5.12 -14.16
N GLN A 211 2.44 4.56 -13.10
CA GLN A 211 1.91 3.21 -13.10
C GLN A 211 0.60 3.16 -12.32
N ALA A 212 -0.49 2.89 -13.03
CA ALA A 212 -1.78 2.61 -12.43
C ALA A 212 -1.83 1.17 -11.92
N GLY A 213 -2.51 0.98 -10.79
CA GLY A 213 -2.71 -0.32 -10.18
C GLY A 213 -4.11 -0.47 -9.61
N PHE A 214 -4.55 -1.71 -9.48
CA PHE A 214 -5.86 -2.04 -8.96
C PHE A 214 -5.80 -3.19 -7.95
N GLY A 215 -6.65 -3.11 -6.93
CA GLY A 215 -6.91 -4.17 -5.96
C GLY A 215 -8.32 -4.75 -6.11
N ARG A 216 -8.62 -5.78 -5.36
CA ARG A 216 -9.98 -6.31 -5.27
C ARG A 216 -10.60 -5.80 -3.96
N THR A 217 -11.59 -4.91 -4.07
CA THR A 217 -12.36 -4.40 -2.93
C THR A 217 -13.77 -4.99 -2.90
N VAL A 218 -14.37 -5.21 -4.06
CA VAL A 218 -15.72 -5.80 -4.15
C VAL A 218 -15.65 -7.31 -3.96
N GLY A 219 -16.41 -7.83 -3.00
CA GLY A 219 -16.52 -9.26 -2.68
C GLY A 219 -15.37 -9.82 -1.83
N VAL A 220 -14.52 -8.94 -1.28
CA VAL A 220 -13.64 -9.28 -0.15
C VAL A 220 -14.42 -8.92 1.12
N ALA A 221 -14.75 -9.92 1.93
CA ALA A 221 -15.39 -9.67 3.22
C ALA A 221 -14.40 -8.95 4.15
N GLU A 222 -14.92 -8.16 5.08
CA GLU A 222 -14.13 -7.51 6.11
C GLU A 222 -13.26 -8.55 6.86
N GLY A 223 -11.99 -8.25 7.06
CA GLY A 223 -11.02 -9.17 7.65
C GLY A 223 -10.45 -10.24 6.71
N GLN A 224 -10.81 -10.24 5.41
CA GLN A 224 -10.21 -11.14 4.43
C GLN A 224 -9.04 -10.47 3.71
N THR A 225 -7.96 -11.23 3.54
CA THR A 225 -6.81 -10.81 2.73
C THR A 225 -7.14 -10.89 1.24
N GLY A 226 -6.87 -9.81 0.50
CA GLY A 226 -7.06 -9.75 -0.95
C GLY A 226 -6.14 -10.72 -1.70
N ARG A 227 -6.47 -11.00 -2.97
CA ARG A 227 -5.64 -11.85 -3.84
C ARG A 227 -5.02 -11.05 -4.98
N ASN A 228 -3.78 -11.38 -5.30
CA ASN A 228 -3.12 -10.90 -6.50
C ASN A 228 -3.50 -11.72 -7.75
N LEU A 229 -2.98 -11.36 -8.93
CA LEU A 229 -3.30 -12.04 -10.21
C LEU A 229 -2.81 -13.50 -10.25
N MET A 230 -1.87 -13.89 -9.41
CA MET A 230 -1.44 -15.29 -9.28
C MET A 230 -2.38 -16.11 -8.38
N GLY A 231 -3.40 -15.48 -7.79
CA GLY A 231 -4.38 -16.11 -6.90
C GLY A 231 -3.95 -16.22 -5.45
N ASN A 232 -2.73 -15.79 -5.11
CA ASN A 232 -2.22 -15.83 -3.74
C ASN A 232 -2.86 -14.74 -2.89
N LYS A 233 -3.14 -15.05 -1.61
CA LYS A 233 -3.44 -14.03 -0.62
C LYS A 233 -2.19 -13.20 -0.33
N ASP A 234 -2.32 -11.88 -0.40
CA ASP A 234 -1.18 -10.97 -0.32
C ASP A 234 -1.41 -9.94 0.79
N GLY A 235 -0.48 -9.87 1.75
CA GLY A 235 -0.57 -9.02 2.92
C GLY A 235 -0.77 -9.73 4.26
N THR A 236 -1.09 -11.04 4.29
CA THR A 236 -1.37 -11.83 5.51
C THR A 236 -0.30 -11.70 6.60
N GLY A 237 0.96 -11.56 6.25
CA GLY A 237 2.08 -11.48 7.21
C GLY A 237 2.48 -10.05 7.60
N ASN A 238 1.64 -9.04 7.37
CA ASN A 238 1.88 -7.69 7.85
C ASN A 238 1.58 -7.58 9.35
N ASP A 239 2.37 -6.77 10.05
CA ASP A 239 2.00 -6.31 11.39
C ASP A 239 0.74 -5.42 11.28
N GLU A 240 -0.10 -5.45 12.31
CA GLU A 240 -1.35 -4.68 12.33
C GLU A 240 -1.06 -3.20 12.60
N PRO A 241 -1.59 -2.26 11.78
CA PRO A 241 -1.45 -0.83 12.00
C PRO A 241 -1.89 -0.38 13.40
N GLY A 242 -1.16 0.56 14.00
CA GLY A 242 -1.42 1.06 15.35
C GLY A 242 -0.88 0.18 16.47
N THR A 243 -0.18 -0.92 16.17
CA THR A 243 0.57 -1.69 17.16
C THR A 243 2.00 -1.17 17.32
N ALA A 244 2.62 -1.37 18.49
CA ALA A 244 4.00 -0.97 18.70
C ALA A 244 5.00 -1.67 17.75
N ALA A 245 4.72 -2.90 17.33
CA ALA A 245 5.53 -3.63 16.35
C ALA A 245 5.44 -2.97 14.98
N TRP A 246 4.23 -2.57 14.56
CA TRP A 246 4.00 -1.86 13.31
C TRP A 246 4.67 -0.49 13.33
N ASP A 247 4.51 0.29 14.41
CA ASP A 247 5.16 1.61 14.55
C ASP A 247 6.67 1.53 14.43
N GLN A 248 7.30 0.53 15.07
CA GLN A 248 8.75 0.30 14.97
C GLN A 248 9.20 -0.12 13.57
N THR A 249 8.36 -0.85 12.85
CA THR A 249 8.64 -1.29 11.49
C THR A 249 8.54 -0.15 10.50
N VAL A 250 7.55 0.73 10.67
CA VAL A 250 7.14 1.71 9.65
C VAL A 250 7.75 3.08 9.88
N TRP A 251 7.71 3.62 11.13
CA TRP A 251 8.06 5.00 11.36
C TRP A 251 9.51 5.21 11.82
N ALA A 252 10.21 6.10 11.14
CA ALA A 252 11.55 6.50 11.52
C ALA A 252 11.55 7.19 12.90
N SER A 253 12.34 6.64 13.82
CA SER A 253 12.54 7.20 15.16
C SER A 253 13.84 8.01 15.22
N ALA A 254 13.90 8.99 16.13
CA ALA A 254 15.13 9.75 16.38
C ALA A 254 16.27 8.80 16.79
N GLY A 255 17.42 8.96 16.14
CA GLY A 255 18.58 8.10 16.38
C GLY A 255 19.79 8.46 15.53
N PRO A 256 20.92 7.78 15.74
CA PRO A 256 22.14 8.03 14.97
C PRO A 256 21.91 7.87 13.46
N GLY A 257 22.27 8.88 12.69
CA GLY A 257 22.15 8.88 11.23
C GLY A 257 20.75 9.18 10.68
N VAL A 258 19.72 9.33 11.53
CA VAL A 258 18.38 9.74 11.12
C VAL A 258 18.28 11.27 11.21
N PRO A 259 18.06 11.98 10.08
CA PRO A 259 17.90 13.43 10.10
C PRO A 259 16.62 13.85 10.84
N ASP A 260 16.65 14.96 11.58
CA ASP A 260 15.50 15.42 12.38
C ASP A 260 14.23 15.63 11.54
N TRP A 261 14.38 16.12 10.30
CA TRP A 261 13.26 16.35 9.38
C TRP A 261 12.50 15.08 8.99
N TYR A 262 13.16 13.91 9.15
CA TYR A 262 12.63 12.60 8.73
C TYR A 262 12.01 11.81 9.88
N VAL A 263 12.18 12.23 11.13
CA VAL A 263 11.57 11.58 12.30
C VAL A 263 10.04 11.57 12.16
N GLY A 264 9.43 10.40 12.29
CA GLY A 264 8.00 10.18 12.00
C GLY A 264 7.67 9.99 10.52
N GLY A 265 8.67 10.06 9.64
CA GLY A 265 8.57 9.67 8.24
C GLY A 265 8.80 8.17 8.02
N THR A 266 8.89 7.75 6.77
CA THR A 266 9.11 6.34 6.39
C THR A 266 9.87 6.25 5.05
N THR A 267 10.49 5.10 4.78
CA THR A 267 11.03 4.79 3.45
C THR A 267 10.00 3.93 2.69
N LEU A 268 9.72 4.34 1.47
CA LEU A 268 8.84 3.66 0.55
C LEU A 268 9.67 3.13 -0.63
N VAL A 269 9.72 1.80 -0.78
CA VAL A 269 10.38 1.15 -1.92
C VAL A 269 9.31 0.60 -2.85
N VAL A 270 9.30 1.06 -4.08
CA VAL A 270 8.38 0.61 -5.13
C VAL A 270 9.11 -0.37 -6.04
N ARG A 271 8.48 -1.51 -6.32
CA ARG A 271 8.97 -2.48 -7.30
C ARG A 271 7.85 -2.77 -8.30
N ARG A 272 8.08 -2.54 -9.59
CA ARG A 272 7.22 -3.01 -10.67
C ARG A 272 7.64 -4.44 -11.02
N ILE A 273 6.80 -5.41 -10.67
CA ILE A 273 7.08 -6.84 -10.81
C ILE A 273 6.17 -7.40 -11.90
N ARG A 274 6.75 -7.82 -13.03
CA ARG A 274 6.05 -8.56 -14.08
C ARG A 274 5.76 -9.96 -13.56
N MET A 275 4.54 -10.47 -13.83
CA MET A 275 4.10 -11.82 -13.53
C MET A 275 3.94 -12.62 -14.83
N ASP A 276 4.63 -13.73 -14.95
CA ASP A 276 4.51 -14.65 -16.07
C ASP A 276 3.31 -15.58 -15.82
N LEU A 277 2.10 -15.05 -16.10
CA LEU A 277 0.84 -15.68 -15.72
C LEU A 277 0.57 -16.98 -16.50
N GLU A 278 0.99 -17.11 -17.76
CA GLU A 278 0.76 -18.31 -18.55
C GLU A 278 1.43 -19.55 -17.94
N PRO A 279 2.75 -19.58 -17.68
CA PRO A 279 3.38 -20.72 -17.01
C PRO A 279 2.88 -20.91 -15.58
N TRP A 280 2.55 -19.81 -14.84
CA TRP A 280 1.96 -19.92 -13.52
C TRP A 280 0.59 -20.62 -13.56
N TYR A 281 -0.29 -20.23 -14.45
CA TYR A 281 -1.63 -20.86 -14.57
C TYR A 281 -1.54 -22.31 -15.01
N ALA A 282 -0.58 -22.65 -15.86
CA ALA A 282 -0.33 -24.03 -16.30
C ALA A 282 0.28 -24.92 -15.20
N ALA A 283 0.95 -24.35 -14.21
CA ALA A 283 1.57 -25.10 -13.11
C ALA A 283 0.52 -25.83 -12.26
N SER A 284 0.89 -27.00 -11.74
CA SER A 284 0.01 -27.76 -10.84
C SER A 284 -0.26 -27.02 -9.54
N LEU A 285 -1.41 -27.27 -8.90
CA LEU A 285 -1.74 -26.68 -7.58
C LEU A 285 -0.60 -26.94 -6.59
N ARG A 286 -0.10 -28.18 -6.51
CA ARG A 286 1.02 -28.53 -5.64
C ARG A 286 2.27 -27.71 -5.92
N THR A 287 2.60 -27.42 -7.18
CA THR A 287 3.74 -26.55 -7.55
C THR A 287 3.53 -25.17 -6.99
N LYS A 288 2.37 -24.56 -7.24
CA LYS A 288 2.02 -23.21 -6.78
C LYS A 288 2.13 -23.09 -5.25
N GLU A 289 1.52 -24.02 -4.53
CA GLU A 289 1.50 -24.02 -3.07
C GLU A 289 2.91 -24.22 -2.47
N ARG A 290 3.72 -25.09 -3.06
CA ARG A 290 5.10 -25.31 -2.61
C ARG A 290 6.03 -24.13 -2.93
N THR A 291 5.83 -23.45 -4.07
CA THR A 291 6.55 -22.24 -4.44
C THR A 291 6.27 -21.12 -3.43
N ILE A 292 5.02 -20.92 -3.06
CA ILE A 292 4.65 -19.89 -2.09
C ILE A 292 4.94 -20.37 -0.64
N GLY A 293 4.67 -21.63 -0.32
CA GLY A 293 4.73 -22.20 1.02
C GLY A 293 3.41 -22.09 1.78
N ARG A 294 2.31 -21.79 1.07
CA ARG A 294 0.94 -21.69 1.58
C ARG A 294 -0.04 -22.41 0.67
N GLU A 295 -1.14 -22.84 1.22
CA GLU A 295 -2.28 -23.33 0.44
C GLU A 295 -2.90 -22.18 -0.36
N LEU A 296 -3.18 -22.42 -1.63
CA LEU A 296 -3.68 -21.37 -2.52
C LEU A 296 -5.12 -20.95 -2.15
N GLU A 297 -5.95 -21.90 -1.73
CA GLU A 297 -7.35 -21.64 -1.41
C GLU A 297 -7.52 -20.97 -0.05
N SER A 298 -7.03 -21.56 1.02
CA SER A 298 -7.16 -21.05 2.38
C SER A 298 -6.21 -19.89 2.69
N GLY A 299 -5.00 -19.90 2.07
CA GLY A 299 -3.90 -19.02 2.44
C GLY A 299 -3.11 -19.50 3.66
N ALA A 300 -3.49 -20.64 4.26
CA ALA A 300 -2.82 -21.22 5.41
C ALA A 300 -1.38 -21.63 5.06
N PRO A 301 -0.39 -21.43 5.94
CA PRO A 301 0.94 -22.02 5.78
C PRO A 301 0.84 -23.55 5.61
N LEU A 302 1.64 -24.14 4.71
CA LEU A 302 1.60 -25.58 4.47
C LEU A 302 1.80 -26.35 5.78
N GLY A 303 0.81 -27.21 6.11
CA GLY A 303 0.77 -27.99 7.34
C GLY A 303 -0.01 -27.35 8.48
N THR A 304 -0.76 -26.28 8.19
CA THR A 304 -1.73 -25.63 9.09
C THR A 304 -3.08 -25.49 8.40
N ASP A 305 -4.13 -25.14 9.16
CA ASP A 305 -5.50 -25.00 8.66
C ASP A 305 -6.01 -23.54 8.71
N ASP A 306 -5.21 -22.61 9.24
CA ASP A 306 -5.58 -21.20 9.42
C ASP A 306 -4.64 -20.27 8.65
N GLU A 307 -5.18 -19.26 7.95
CA GLU A 307 -4.39 -18.29 7.20
C GLU A 307 -3.36 -17.55 8.06
N PHE A 308 -3.74 -17.22 9.29
CA PHE A 308 -2.95 -16.42 10.23
C PHE A 308 -2.14 -17.29 11.22
N ALA A 309 -2.15 -18.62 11.03
CA ALA A 309 -1.30 -19.50 11.84
C ALA A 309 0.19 -19.14 11.68
N ASP A 310 0.96 -19.36 12.74
CA ASP A 310 2.41 -19.26 12.68
C ASP A 310 2.99 -20.16 11.58
N VAL A 311 3.97 -19.66 10.85
CA VAL A 311 4.61 -20.41 9.76
C VAL A 311 5.51 -21.49 10.34
N PRO A 312 5.21 -22.81 10.17
CA PRO A 312 5.93 -23.90 10.82
C PRO A 312 7.25 -24.19 10.10
N LEU A 313 8.24 -23.30 10.22
CA LEU A 313 9.51 -23.37 9.49
C LEU A 313 10.32 -24.64 9.74
N GLN A 314 10.14 -25.30 10.89
CA GLN A 314 10.89 -26.51 11.26
C GLN A 314 10.10 -27.81 11.06
N ALA A 315 8.81 -27.71 10.66
CA ALA A 315 7.98 -28.90 10.43
C ALA A 315 8.52 -29.75 9.27
N GLN A 316 8.45 -31.07 9.46
CA GLN A 316 8.91 -32.06 8.48
C GLN A 316 7.75 -32.99 8.07
N GLN A 317 7.82 -33.46 6.84
CA GLN A 317 6.98 -34.53 6.32
C GLN A 317 7.46 -35.90 6.86
N PRO A 318 6.67 -36.97 6.74
CA PRO A 318 7.07 -38.31 7.19
C PRO A 318 8.38 -38.85 6.57
N ASP A 319 8.75 -38.32 5.38
CA ASP A 319 10.02 -38.69 4.70
C ASP A 319 11.22 -37.87 5.16
N GLY A 320 11.05 -36.98 6.14
CA GLY A 320 12.09 -36.10 6.66
C GLY A 320 12.33 -34.83 5.87
N SER A 321 11.65 -34.61 4.73
CA SER A 321 11.72 -33.36 4.00
C SER A 321 10.93 -32.24 4.72
N LEU A 322 11.33 -30.99 4.49
CA LEU A 322 10.62 -29.85 5.08
C LEU A 322 9.17 -29.76 4.55
N GLN A 323 8.22 -29.49 5.45
CA GLN A 323 6.82 -29.23 5.12
C GLN A 323 6.71 -28.03 4.17
N ILE A 324 7.35 -26.91 4.51
CA ILE A 324 7.53 -25.75 3.66
C ILE A 324 8.93 -25.81 3.04
N PRO A 325 9.07 -25.91 1.71
CA PRO A 325 10.36 -26.01 1.04
C PRO A 325 11.36 -24.94 1.45
N SER A 326 12.65 -25.23 1.33
CA SER A 326 13.73 -24.27 1.63
C SER A 326 13.73 -23.06 0.69
N SER A 327 13.23 -23.23 -0.54
CA SER A 327 13.08 -22.23 -1.59
C SER A 327 11.70 -21.55 -1.62
N ALA A 328 10.81 -21.90 -0.69
CA ALA A 328 9.46 -21.32 -0.67
C ALA A 328 9.48 -19.85 -0.25
N HIS A 329 8.71 -19.03 -0.95
CA HIS A 329 8.61 -17.58 -0.76
C HIS A 329 8.39 -17.19 0.71
N VAL A 330 7.35 -17.74 1.37
CA VAL A 330 7.03 -17.41 2.75
C VAL A 330 8.16 -17.70 3.72
N ARG A 331 8.93 -18.77 3.49
CA ARG A 331 10.11 -19.12 4.32
C ARG A 331 11.21 -18.08 4.16
N LEU A 332 11.54 -17.74 2.89
CA LEU A 332 12.63 -16.80 2.58
C LEU A 332 12.30 -15.37 3.02
N ALA A 333 11.02 -14.98 2.96
CA ALA A 333 10.56 -13.69 3.41
C ALA A 333 10.34 -13.59 4.93
N HIS A 334 10.32 -14.72 5.66
CA HIS A 334 10.00 -14.74 7.08
C HIS A 334 11.05 -13.99 7.93
N PRO A 335 10.65 -13.22 8.95
CA PRO A 335 11.58 -12.51 9.83
C PRO A 335 12.66 -13.42 10.46
N ASP A 336 12.31 -14.63 10.91
CA ASP A 336 13.26 -15.59 11.47
C ASP A 336 14.35 -16.03 10.49
N SER A 337 14.05 -15.98 9.20
CA SER A 337 15.03 -16.24 8.14
C SER A 337 15.91 -15.02 7.83
N ASN A 338 15.56 -13.84 8.33
CA ASN A 338 16.16 -12.56 7.99
C ASN A 338 16.63 -11.78 9.23
N SER A 339 17.03 -12.48 10.30
CA SER A 339 17.52 -11.85 11.54
C SER A 339 16.53 -10.84 12.15
N GLY A 340 15.24 -11.09 12.00
CA GLY A 340 14.16 -10.24 12.48
C GLY A 340 13.76 -9.10 11.54
N ALA A 341 14.34 -8.98 10.34
CA ALA A 341 13.99 -7.95 9.39
C ALA A 341 12.49 -8.01 9.01
N ARG A 342 11.82 -6.88 9.07
CA ARG A 342 10.40 -6.70 8.79
C ARG A 342 10.18 -5.50 7.89
N MET A 343 9.08 -5.53 7.15
CA MET A 343 8.56 -4.41 6.38
C MET A 343 7.03 -4.50 6.36
N PHE A 344 6.35 -3.38 6.35
CA PHE A 344 4.94 -3.34 5.99
C PHE A 344 4.81 -3.36 4.47
N ARG A 345 3.93 -4.21 3.92
CA ARG A 345 3.83 -4.42 2.47
C ARG A 345 2.44 -4.08 1.97
N ARG A 346 2.42 -3.46 0.81
CA ARG A 346 1.21 -3.25 0.02
C ARG A 346 1.44 -3.70 -1.41
N GLY A 347 0.39 -4.03 -2.12
CA GLY A 347 0.47 -4.41 -3.51
C GLY A 347 -0.81 -4.07 -4.25
N TRP A 348 -0.64 -3.57 -5.48
CA TRP A 348 -1.71 -3.41 -6.44
C TRP A 348 -1.34 -4.16 -7.72
N ASN A 349 -2.30 -4.86 -8.29
CA ASN A 349 -2.07 -5.50 -9.58
C ASN A 349 -2.03 -4.44 -10.68
N TYR A 350 -1.32 -4.72 -11.76
CA TYR A 350 -1.43 -3.95 -12.99
C TYR A 350 -1.64 -4.88 -14.18
N SER A 351 -2.21 -4.34 -15.26
CA SER A 351 -2.33 -5.01 -16.55
C SER A 351 -2.38 -3.93 -17.62
N ASP A 352 -1.34 -3.89 -18.45
CA ASP A 352 -1.14 -2.88 -19.48
C ASP A 352 -0.51 -3.49 -20.75
N ALA A 353 0.00 -2.65 -21.65
CA ALA A 353 0.60 -3.10 -22.91
C ALA A 353 1.87 -3.94 -22.72
N ASP A 354 2.59 -3.75 -21.61
CA ASP A 354 3.83 -4.46 -21.28
C ASP A 354 3.59 -5.78 -20.54
N GLY A 355 2.31 -6.11 -20.25
CA GLY A 355 1.91 -7.34 -19.58
C GLY A 355 1.13 -7.10 -18.30
N ALA A 356 1.20 -8.07 -17.39
CA ALA A 356 0.50 -8.05 -16.11
C ALA A 356 1.47 -8.29 -14.95
N GLY A 357 1.15 -7.76 -13.78
CA GLY A 357 2.03 -7.93 -12.63
C GLY A 357 1.55 -7.24 -11.36
N LEU A 358 2.50 -6.91 -10.50
CA LEU A 358 2.27 -6.29 -9.20
C LEU A 358 3.14 -5.03 -9.06
N ILE A 359 2.52 -3.96 -8.62
CA ILE A 359 3.22 -2.84 -8.00
C ILE A 359 3.38 -3.25 -6.54
N PHE A 360 4.56 -3.72 -6.18
CA PHE A 360 4.92 -4.06 -4.82
C PHE A 360 5.47 -2.83 -4.11
N VAL A 361 4.98 -2.57 -2.91
CA VAL A 361 5.41 -1.44 -2.08
C VAL A 361 5.86 -1.99 -0.73
N ALA A 362 7.13 -1.78 -0.40
CA ALA A 362 7.67 -2.02 0.93
C ALA A 362 7.78 -0.68 1.67
N ILE A 363 7.25 -0.64 2.88
CA ILE A 363 7.24 0.53 3.75
C ILE A 363 7.98 0.17 5.03
N ASN A 364 9.01 0.93 5.36
CA ASN A 364 9.84 0.68 6.55
C ASN A 364 10.56 1.94 7.03
N ALA A 365 10.80 2.00 8.34
CA ALA A 365 11.58 3.06 8.97
C ALA A 365 12.99 3.20 8.34
N ASP A 366 13.61 2.05 8.03
CA ASP A 366 14.90 1.96 7.35
C ASP A 366 14.93 0.72 6.46
N SER A 367 14.97 0.92 5.15
CA SER A 367 14.98 -0.16 4.17
C SER A 367 16.29 -0.96 4.16
N THR A 368 17.38 -0.44 4.73
CA THR A 368 18.65 -1.22 4.88
C THR A 368 18.51 -2.36 5.86
N THR A 369 17.64 -2.22 6.85
CA THR A 369 17.37 -3.22 7.90
C THR A 369 16.04 -3.97 7.68
N GLY A 370 15.11 -3.39 6.92
CA GLY A 370 13.83 -4.00 6.58
C GLY A 370 13.83 -4.69 5.21
N PHE A 371 13.72 -3.93 4.14
CA PHE A 371 13.57 -4.42 2.76
C PHE A 371 14.81 -5.18 2.24
N LEU A 372 16.02 -4.59 2.36
CA LEU A 372 17.23 -5.12 1.73
C LEU A 372 17.60 -6.55 2.13
N PRO A 373 17.60 -6.93 3.43
CA PRO A 373 17.91 -8.30 3.83
C PRO A 373 16.94 -9.33 3.25
N VAL A 374 15.64 -9.01 3.28
CA VAL A 374 14.59 -9.88 2.76
C VAL A 374 14.69 -10.01 1.25
N GLN A 375 14.82 -8.89 0.53
CA GLN A 375 14.92 -8.90 -0.93
C GLN A 375 16.18 -9.63 -1.42
N SER A 376 17.31 -9.45 -0.75
CA SER A 376 18.55 -10.18 -1.09
C SER A 376 18.40 -11.68 -0.95
N ARG A 377 17.69 -12.15 0.10
CA ARG A 377 17.43 -13.57 0.31
C ARG A 377 16.45 -14.15 -0.72
N ILE A 378 15.37 -13.42 -1.01
CA ILE A 378 14.39 -13.80 -2.04
C ILE A 378 15.10 -13.91 -3.40
N ALA A 379 15.88 -12.91 -3.77
CA ALA A 379 16.60 -12.90 -5.04
C ALA A 379 17.59 -14.06 -5.19
N ALA A 380 18.15 -14.57 -4.09
CA ALA A 380 19.16 -15.62 -4.12
C ALA A 380 18.59 -17.04 -4.36
N GLY A 381 17.29 -17.30 -4.07
CA GLY A 381 16.84 -18.69 -4.13
C GLY A 381 15.34 -18.93 -3.97
N ASP A 382 14.51 -17.96 -4.28
CA ASP A 382 13.05 -18.11 -4.24
C ASP A 382 12.54 -18.77 -5.51
N ASP A 383 11.79 -19.86 -5.38
CA ASP A 383 11.16 -20.53 -6.53
C ASP A 383 10.15 -19.63 -7.25
N LEU A 384 9.63 -18.57 -6.61
CA LEU A 384 8.75 -17.60 -7.22
C LEU A 384 9.45 -16.77 -8.33
N ASN A 385 10.79 -16.65 -8.29
CA ASN A 385 11.56 -15.99 -9.33
C ASN A 385 11.45 -16.67 -10.71
N HIS A 386 10.96 -17.91 -10.78
CA HIS A 386 10.63 -18.58 -12.05
C HIS A 386 9.37 -18.03 -12.71
N PHE A 387 8.57 -17.25 -12.00
CA PHE A 387 7.27 -16.74 -12.45
C PHE A 387 7.14 -15.22 -12.32
N THR A 388 8.16 -14.56 -11.73
CA THR A 388 8.11 -13.12 -11.50
C THR A 388 9.47 -12.48 -11.77
N THR A 389 9.45 -11.29 -12.38
CA THR A 389 10.66 -10.52 -12.69
C THR A 389 10.41 -9.06 -12.33
N ALA A 390 11.25 -8.47 -11.50
CA ALA A 390 11.15 -7.04 -11.25
C ALA A 390 11.77 -6.27 -12.42
N ILE A 391 10.97 -5.39 -13.03
CA ILE A 391 11.32 -4.58 -14.20
C ILE A 391 11.42 -3.08 -13.89
N GLY A 392 11.08 -2.67 -12.67
CA GLY A 392 11.25 -1.30 -12.18
C GLY A 392 11.53 -1.29 -10.69
N SER A 393 12.30 -0.32 -10.22
CA SER A 393 12.68 -0.14 -8.82
C SER A 393 12.93 1.33 -8.51
N ALA A 394 12.36 1.81 -7.39
CA ALA A 394 12.61 3.15 -6.88
C ALA A 394 12.49 3.17 -5.35
N ALA A 395 13.23 4.04 -4.69
CA ALA A 395 13.16 4.24 -3.24
C ALA A 395 12.98 5.72 -2.92
N PHE A 396 12.07 6.01 -2.00
CA PHE A 396 11.72 7.39 -1.64
C PHE A 396 11.67 7.56 -0.12
N ALA A 397 12.21 8.67 0.37
CA ALA A 397 11.91 9.16 1.72
C ALA A 397 10.50 9.78 1.70
N VAL A 398 9.62 9.28 2.52
CA VAL A 398 8.31 9.89 2.77
C VAL A 398 8.42 10.72 4.05
N PRO A 399 8.35 12.07 3.98
CA PRO A 399 8.37 12.91 5.17
C PRO A 399 7.22 12.60 6.12
N PRO A 400 7.29 13.00 7.41
CA PRO A 400 6.13 13.01 8.28
C PRO A 400 5.00 13.85 7.67
N GLY A 401 3.78 13.68 8.18
CA GLY A 401 2.65 14.51 7.82
C GLY A 401 2.84 15.96 8.26
N VAL A 402 1.90 16.81 7.89
CA VAL A 402 1.98 18.26 8.17
C VAL A 402 0.67 18.77 8.77
N ALA A 403 0.77 19.83 9.55
CA ALA A 403 -0.39 20.57 10.05
C ALA A 403 -0.94 21.53 8.97
N PRO A 404 -2.21 21.97 9.07
CA PRO A 404 -2.74 23.00 8.22
C PRO A 404 -1.85 24.26 8.20
N GLY A 405 -1.56 24.78 7.01
CA GLY A 405 -0.69 25.94 6.81
C GLY A 405 0.80 25.59 6.61
N GLN A 406 1.19 24.34 6.80
CA GLN A 406 2.49 23.80 6.45
C GLN A 406 2.43 23.06 5.10
N TYR A 407 3.60 22.73 4.52
CA TYR A 407 3.68 21.91 3.32
C TYR A 407 4.61 20.72 3.51
N VAL A 408 4.35 19.63 2.80
CA VAL A 408 5.14 18.39 2.89
C VAL A 408 6.60 18.67 2.51
N GLY A 409 7.55 18.28 3.39
CA GLY A 409 8.97 18.50 3.21
C GLY A 409 9.46 19.88 3.65
N GLN A 410 8.61 20.72 4.24
CA GLN A 410 9.01 22.06 4.72
C GLN A 410 10.23 22.01 5.64
N THR A 411 10.25 21.10 6.59
CA THR A 411 11.36 20.95 7.55
C THR A 411 12.69 20.56 6.89
N LEU A 412 12.66 19.83 5.76
CA LEU A 412 13.86 19.56 4.96
C LEU A 412 14.30 20.80 4.18
N LEU A 413 13.37 21.49 3.54
CA LEU A 413 13.70 22.54 2.57
C LEU A 413 14.08 23.86 3.25
N GLU A 414 13.58 24.11 4.45
CA GLU A 414 13.86 25.31 5.26
C GLU A 414 14.97 25.08 6.32
N ALA A 415 15.54 23.88 6.42
CA ALA A 415 16.64 23.50 7.33
C ALA A 415 17.96 24.20 7.03
#